data_02fea0d2fc88d10b46a06b33623aef10
#
_entry.id   02fea0d2fc88d10b46a06b33623aef10
#
_cell.length_a   1.000
_cell.length_b   1.000
_cell.length_c   1.000
_cell.angle_alpha   90.00
_cell.angle_beta   90.00
_cell.angle_gamma   90.00
#
_symmetry.space_group_name_H-M   'P 1'
#
loop_
_entity.id
_entity.type
_entity.pdbx_description
1 polymer ?
#
loop_
_entity_poly.entity_id
_entity_poly.type
_entity_poly.pdbx_seq_one_letter_code
_entity_poly.pdbx_strand_id
1 'polypeptide(L)' 'RPDELAALALRLGREMQEHYSQLERHLDREGDFAHAADSVRKLMFLERLGEEISDALERSEA' A
#
# COMPACT_ATOMS: atom_id res chain seq x y z
N ARG A 1 -16.35 0.54 -11.57
CA ARG A 1 -16.97 1.86 -11.39
C ARG A 1 -15.99 2.80 -10.73
N PRO A 2 -15.93 4.07 -11.19
CA PRO A 2 -14.96 5.03 -10.65
C PRO A 2 -15.08 5.26 -9.14
N ASP A 3 -16.30 5.29 -8.61
CA ASP A 3 -16.51 5.50 -7.18
C ASP A 3 -16.04 4.32 -6.34
N GLU A 4 -16.20 3.10 -6.83
CA GLU A 4 -15.70 1.90 -6.17
C GLU A 4 -14.18 1.84 -6.21
N LEU A 5 -13.60 2.22 -7.35
CA LEU A 5 -12.15 2.26 -7.50
C LEU A 5 -11.54 3.33 -6.60
N ALA A 6 -12.20 4.49 -6.48
CA ALA A 6 -11.72 5.56 -5.61
C ALA A 6 -11.75 5.11 -4.14
N ALA A 7 -12.82 4.42 -3.72
CA ALA A 7 -12.92 3.89 -2.37
C ALA A 7 -11.84 2.85 -2.10
N LEU A 8 -11.56 1.99 -3.07
CA LEU A 8 -10.52 0.99 -2.96
C LEU A 8 -9.14 1.64 -2.85
N ALA A 9 -8.89 2.69 -3.64
CA ALA A 9 -7.63 3.43 -3.58
C ALA A 9 -7.42 4.06 -2.20
N LEU A 10 -8.48 4.59 -1.60
CA LEU A 10 -8.41 5.18 -0.26
C LEU A 10 -8.05 4.12 0.80
N ARG A 11 -8.68 2.96 0.72
CA ARG A 11 -8.40 1.86 1.63
C ARG A 11 -6.96 1.37 1.48
N LEU A 12 -6.50 1.28 0.25
CA LEU A 12 -5.13 0.88 -0.04
C LEU A 12 -4.14 1.87 0.59
N GLY A 13 -4.42 3.16 0.47
CA GLY A 13 -3.59 4.19 1.07
C GLY A 13 -3.48 4.04 2.59
N ARG A 14 -4.58 3.72 3.25
CA ARG A 14 -4.59 3.49 4.69
C ARG A 14 -3.78 2.26 5.07
N GLU A 15 -3.92 1.18 4.32
CA GLU A 15 -3.14 -0.03 4.58
C GLU A 15 -1.65 0.21 4.40
N MET A 16 -1.28 0.97 3.37
CA MET A 16 0.11 1.34 3.16
C MET A 16 0.67 2.13 4.34
N GLN A 17 -0.11 3.07 4.88
CA GLN A 17 0.29 3.85 6.06
C GLN A 17 0.54 2.95 7.25
N GLU A 18 -0.32 1.98 7.48
CA GLU A 18 -0.16 1.02 8.58
C GLU A 18 1.11 0.19 8.41
N HIS A 19 1.38 -0.27 7.20
CA HIS A 19 2.59 -1.05 6.93
C HIS A 19 3.86 -0.22 7.10
N TYR A 20 3.85 1.04 6.69
CA TYR A 20 4.98 1.93 6.91
C TYR A 20 5.22 2.14 8.40
N SER A 21 4.16 2.32 9.18
CA SER A 21 4.28 2.49 10.63
C SER A 21 4.85 1.23 11.30
N GLN A 22 4.42 0.06 10.86
CA GLN A 22 4.93 -1.20 11.36
C GLN A 22 6.40 -1.40 11.00
N LEU A 23 6.76 -1.08 9.77
CA LEU A 23 8.14 -1.17 9.31
C LEU A 23 9.05 -0.28 10.15
N GLU A 24 8.62 0.96 10.40
CA GLU A 24 9.36 1.90 11.23
C GLU A 24 9.58 1.34 12.64
N ARG A 25 8.54 0.76 13.22
CA ARG A 25 8.64 0.14 14.55
C ARG A 25 9.62 -1.01 14.60
N HIS A 26 9.57 -1.90 13.61
CA HIS A 26 10.46 -3.06 13.56
C HIS A 26 11.91 -2.64 13.40
N LEU A 27 12.17 -1.63 12.58
CA LEU A 27 13.53 -1.16 12.35
C LEU A 27 14.08 -0.39 13.54
N ASP A 28 13.25 0.49 14.13
CA ASP A 28 13.72 1.41 15.17
C ASP A 28 13.76 0.79 16.56
N ARG A 29 12.79 -0.04 16.88
CA ARG A 29 12.65 -0.56 18.25
C ARG A 29 13.17 -1.97 18.42
N GLU A 30 12.84 -2.83 17.51
CA GLU A 30 13.05 -4.26 17.68
C GLU A 30 14.24 -4.81 16.92
N GLY A 31 14.72 -4.08 15.93
CA GLY A 31 15.79 -4.57 15.09
C GLY A 31 15.41 -5.84 14.35
N ASP A 32 14.12 -6.02 14.10
CA ASP A 32 13.59 -7.24 13.50
C ASP A 32 13.61 -7.11 11.99
N PHE A 33 14.74 -7.47 11.42
CA PHE A 33 14.94 -7.33 9.97
C PHE A 33 14.11 -8.30 9.16
N ALA A 34 13.75 -9.46 9.71
CA ALA A 34 12.91 -10.42 8.99
C ALA A 34 11.49 -9.86 8.81
N HIS A 35 10.92 -9.28 9.86
CA HIS A 35 9.60 -8.65 9.75
C HIS A 35 9.65 -7.40 8.88
N ALA A 36 10.73 -6.63 8.97
CA ALA A 36 10.91 -5.45 8.13
C ALA A 36 10.94 -5.83 6.65
N ALA A 37 11.69 -6.87 6.30
CA ALA A 37 11.77 -7.35 4.92
C ALA A 37 10.40 -7.80 4.41
N ASP A 38 9.64 -8.48 5.25
CA ASP A 38 8.29 -8.92 4.90
C ASP A 38 7.36 -7.73 4.66
N SER A 39 7.46 -6.71 5.51
CA SER A 39 6.69 -5.47 5.36
C SER A 39 7.03 -4.75 4.06
N VAL A 40 8.30 -4.72 3.68
CA VAL A 40 8.73 -4.11 2.42
C VAL A 40 8.10 -4.84 1.23
N ARG A 41 8.10 -6.18 1.26
CA ARG A 41 7.49 -6.96 0.18
C ARG A 41 5.99 -6.67 0.06
N LYS A 42 5.29 -6.55 1.18
CA LYS A 42 3.87 -6.19 1.18
C LYS A 42 3.64 -4.80 0.63
N LEU A 43 4.48 -3.83 1.00
CA LEU A 43 4.40 -2.47 0.48
C LEU A 43 4.62 -2.43 -1.02
N MET A 44 5.58 -3.18 -1.53
CA MET A 44 5.83 -3.26 -2.98
C MET A 44 4.61 -3.79 -3.72
N PHE A 45 3.98 -4.83 -3.17
CA PHE A 45 2.74 -5.37 -3.75
C PHE A 45 1.63 -4.33 -3.74
N LEU A 46 1.46 -3.62 -2.63
CA LEU A 46 0.42 -2.60 -2.49
C LEU A 46 0.66 -1.42 -3.44
N GLU A 47 1.91 -1.03 -3.62
CA GLU A 47 2.25 0.04 -4.57
C GLU A 47 1.88 -0.35 -5.99
N ARG A 48 2.18 -1.58 -6.40
CA ARG A 48 1.81 -2.07 -7.73
C ARG A 48 0.29 -2.09 -7.89
N LEU A 49 -0.41 -2.57 -6.89
CA LEU A 49 -1.87 -2.58 -6.91
C LEU A 49 -2.43 -1.17 -7.02
N GLY A 50 -1.83 -0.22 -6.31
CA GLY A 50 -2.22 1.18 -6.40
C GLY A 50 -2.05 1.75 -7.80
N GLU A 51 -0.97 1.40 -8.49
CA GLU A 51 -0.75 1.81 -9.87
C GLU A 51 -1.83 1.26 -10.80
N GLU A 52 -2.19 0.00 -10.62
CA GLU A 52 -3.25 -0.62 -11.43
C GLU A 52 -4.61 0.03 -11.19
N ILE A 53 -4.90 0.39 -9.94
CA ILE A 53 -6.13 1.09 -9.59
C ILE A 53 -6.15 2.48 -10.22
N SER A 54 -5.04 3.20 -10.16
CA SER A 54 -4.93 4.53 -10.75
C SER A 54 -5.15 4.47 -12.27
N ASP A 55 -4.55 3.48 -12.93
CA ASP A 55 -4.72 3.28 -14.36
C ASP A 55 -6.18 2.99 -14.71
N ALA A 56 -6.84 2.18 -13.89
CA ALA A 56 -8.25 1.86 -14.09
C ALA A 56 -9.14 3.09 -13.92
N LEU A 57 -8.82 3.95 -12.94
CA LEU A 57 -9.55 5.20 -12.71
C LEU A 57 -9.39 6.14 -13.90
N GLU A 58 -8.18 6.27 -14.43
CA GLU A 58 -7.93 7.11 -15.59
C GLU A 58 -8.71 6.63 -16.81
N ARG A 59 -8.74 5.31 -17.04
CA ARG A 59 -9.52 4.76 -18.13
C ARG A 59 -11.01 5.00 -17.99
N SER A 60 -11.50 4.97 -16.74
CA SER A 60 -12.91 5.22 -16.45
C SER A 60 -13.31 6.68 -16.70
N GLU A 61 -12.38 7.59 -16.51
CA GLU A 61 -12.63 9.02 -16.70
C GLU A 61 -12.52 9.44 -18.17
N ALA A 62 -11.77 8.67 -18.93
CA ALA A 62 -11.62 8.95 -20.35
C ALA A 62 -12.86 8.56 -21.13
#